data_b1d306513f89c246697149b84d81959c
#
_entry.id   b1d306513f89c246697149b84d81959c
#
_cell.length_a   1.000
_cell.length_b   1.000
_cell.length_c   1.000
_cell.angle_alpha   90.00
_cell.angle_beta   90.00
_cell.angle_gamma   90.00
#
_symmetry.space_group_name_H-M   'P 1'
#
loop_
_entity.id
_entity.type
_entity.pdbx_description
1 polymer ?
#
loop_
_entity_poly.entity_id
_entity_poly.type
_entity_poly.pdbx_seq_one_letter_code
_entity_poly.pdbx_strand_id
1 'polypeptide(L)'
;MAADSVRAAATEKAAPTAAELVRRSQLLVIAHRGLSSRFPENTLPAFTEAVKHGPDFVELDYRHTADGKPIVIHDAKLDRTTNSVSTFGAKEIVIGAKSAAELRPLDAGTWFDAKFAGTYLPTLEESIDAILAGSCCMVERKDGDAATVVELLHRKKVASRCIVQAFDWKFIADVRKLDPTIVTGLLGKEALDADKIAEARAIGSEVVGWRYTDLNADSIAAAHAAGLKVWSYTVDKPDEARKLVAAGLDGLITNRCDEARSWLAK
;
A
#
# COMPACT_ATOMS: atom_id res chain seq x y z
N MET A 1 18.63 -54.94 8.00
CA MET A 1 18.25 -54.11 6.81
C MET A 1 17.54 -52.91 7.32
N ALA A 2 18.23 -51.77 7.44
CA ALA A 2 17.67 -50.52 7.87
C ALA A 2 17.17 -49.78 6.61
N ALA A 3 15.89 -49.44 6.59
CA ALA A 3 15.29 -48.67 5.53
C ALA A 3 15.53 -47.18 5.81
N ASP A 4 16.44 -46.54 5.07
CA ASP A 4 16.65 -45.11 5.04
C ASP A 4 15.41 -44.43 4.41
N SER A 5 14.58 -43.82 5.25
CA SER A 5 13.53 -42.90 4.81
C SER A 5 14.18 -41.56 4.49
N VAL A 6 14.51 -41.34 3.23
CA VAL A 6 14.87 -40.01 2.71
C VAL A 6 13.58 -39.15 2.74
N ARG A 7 13.47 -38.35 3.78
CA ARG A 7 12.46 -37.29 3.90
C ARG A 7 12.85 -36.19 2.92
N ALA A 8 12.20 -36.14 1.75
CA ALA A 8 12.35 -35.07 0.80
C ALA A 8 11.97 -33.75 1.50
N ALA A 9 12.96 -32.89 1.71
CA ALA A 9 12.72 -31.52 2.15
C ALA A 9 11.91 -30.82 1.05
N ALA A 10 10.65 -30.51 1.33
CA ALA A 10 9.88 -29.63 0.48
C ALA A 10 10.63 -28.29 0.41
N THR A 11 11.12 -27.94 -0.76
CA THR A 11 11.72 -26.61 -0.99
C THR A 11 10.62 -25.58 -0.76
N GLU A 12 10.72 -24.87 0.37
CA GLU A 12 9.86 -23.74 0.68
C GLU A 12 9.96 -22.74 -0.47
N LYS A 13 8.87 -22.58 -1.22
CA LYS A 13 8.88 -21.70 -2.40
C LYS A 13 9.09 -20.27 -1.88
N ALA A 14 10.15 -19.62 -2.33
CA ALA A 14 10.46 -18.26 -1.94
C ALA A 14 9.23 -17.36 -2.17
N ALA A 15 8.97 -16.43 -1.23
CA ALA A 15 7.88 -15.47 -1.37
C ALA A 15 8.04 -14.65 -2.65
N PRO A 16 6.95 -14.35 -3.39
CA PRO A 16 7.04 -13.64 -4.66
C PRO A 16 7.60 -12.22 -4.46
N THR A 17 8.29 -11.72 -5.45
CA THR A 17 8.68 -10.31 -5.54
C THR A 17 7.52 -9.45 -6.03
N ALA A 18 7.57 -8.14 -5.77
CA ALA A 18 6.59 -7.18 -6.28
C ALA A 18 6.52 -7.21 -7.81
N ALA A 19 7.68 -7.30 -8.48
CA ALA A 19 7.75 -7.36 -9.94
C ALA A 19 7.13 -8.65 -10.52
N GLU A 20 7.28 -9.79 -9.85
CA GLU A 20 6.61 -11.03 -10.26
C GLU A 20 5.09 -10.94 -10.11
N LEU A 21 4.60 -10.33 -9.01
CA LEU A 21 3.16 -10.11 -8.82
C LEU A 21 2.58 -9.20 -9.89
N VAL A 22 3.21 -8.04 -10.15
CA VAL A 22 2.73 -7.05 -11.14
C VAL A 22 2.65 -7.64 -12.55
N ARG A 23 3.52 -8.60 -12.89
CA ARG A 23 3.48 -9.26 -14.21
C ARG A 23 2.39 -10.33 -14.35
N ARG A 24 1.72 -10.72 -13.27
CA ARG A 24 0.66 -11.73 -13.34
C ARG A 24 -0.51 -11.23 -14.18
N SER A 25 -1.17 -12.16 -14.85
CA SER A 25 -2.42 -11.91 -15.56
C SER A 25 -3.66 -12.00 -14.66
N GLN A 26 -3.52 -12.54 -13.46
CA GLN A 26 -4.59 -12.63 -12.48
C GLN A 26 -4.77 -11.28 -11.78
N LEU A 27 -6.03 -10.94 -11.50
CA LEU A 27 -6.34 -9.77 -10.69
C LEU A 27 -5.65 -9.85 -9.33
N LEU A 28 -4.96 -8.77 -8.96
CA LEU A 28 -4.33 -8.62 -7.66
C LEU A 28 -5.32 -8.00 -6.67
N VAL A 29 -5.29 -8.46 -5.42
CA VAL A 29 -6.04 -7.87 -4.30
C VAL A 29 -5.06 -7.13 -3.40
N ILE A 30 -5.32 -5.84 -3.19
CA ILE A 30 -4.50 -4.95 -2.37
C ILE A 30 -5.33 -4.49 -1.16
N ALA A 31 -4.84 -4.78 0.05
CA ALA A 31 -5.48 -4.37 1.29
C ALA A 31 -5.15 -2.91 1.59
N HIS A 32 -6.11 -1.99 1.40
CA HIS A 32 -5.95 -0.55 1.59
C HIS A 32 -5.82 -0.20 3.08
N ARG A 33 -4.65 0.28 3.50
CA ARG A 33 -4.30 0.59 4.90
C ARG A 33 -4.46 -0.60 5.84
N GLY A 34 -4.22 -1.82 5.33
CA GLY A 34 -4.54 -3.07 6.00
C GLY A 34 -5.99 -3.53 5.80
N LEU A 35 -6.54 -4.34 6.72
CA LEU A 35 -7.97 -4.70 6.73
C LEU A 35 -8.79 -3.58 7.41
N SER A 36 -8.78 -2.40 6.79
CA SER A 36 -9.27 -1.15 7.38
C SER A 36 -10.79 -1.08 7.53
N SER A 37 -11.54 -1.98 6.90
CA SER A 37 -12.98 -2.12 7.17
C SER A 37 -13.31 -2.71 8.54
N ARG A 38 -12.36 -3.39 9.21
CA ARG A 38 -12.58 -4.10 10.47
C ARG A 38 -11.58 -3.75 11.58
N PHE A 39 -10.49 -3.08 11.22
CA PHE A 39 -9.38 -2.69 12.10
C PHE A 39 -9.02 -1.22 11.88
N PRO A 40 -8.47 -0.51 12.87
CA PRO A 40 -8.03 0.86 12.67
C PRO A 40 -6.98 0.95 11.57
N GLU A 41 -7.25 1.79 10.56
CA GLU A 41 -6.39 1.95 9.37
C GLU A 41 -4.95 2.28 9.73
N ASN A 42 -4.00 1.83 8.93
CA ASN A 42 -2.57 2.17 9.06
C ASN A 42 -1.95 1.77 10.41
N THR A 43 -2.40 0.65 10.99
CA THR A 43 -1.90 0.14 12.27
C THR A 43 -1.41 -1.31 12.15
N LEU A 44 -0.52 -1.74 13.06
CA LEU A 44 -0.02 -3.12 13.07
C LEU A 44 -1.15 -4.16 13.18
N PRO A 45 -2.20 -3.99 14.01
CA PRO A 45 -3.35 -4.89 14.01
C PRO A 45 -4.03 -5.03 12.64
N ALA A 46 -4.24 -3.90 11.90
CA ALA A 46 -4.84 -3.93 10.58
C ALA A 46 -3.98 -4.65 9.55
N PHE A 47 -2.66 -4.46 9.60
CA PHE A 47 -1.71 -5.12 8.69
C PHE A 47 -1.60 -6.61 8.98
N THR A 48 -1.42 -6.98 10.25
CA THR A 48 -1.30 -8.39 10.66
C THR A 48 -2.55 -9.18 10.32
N GLU A 49 -3.74 -8.57 10.50
CA GLU A 49 -4.99 -9.24 10.13
C GLU A 49 -5.15 -9.35 8.61
N ALA A 50 -4.85 -8.28 7.85
CA ALA A 50 -4.89 -8.33 6.39
C ALA A 50 -4.03 -9.48 5.84
N VAL A 51 -2.81 -9.65 6.34
CA VAL A 51 -1.87 -10.71 5.93
C VAL A 51 -2.48 -12.11 6.06
N LYS A 52 -3.27 -12.37 7.12
CA LYS A 52 -3.94 -13.67 7.32
C LYS A 52 -4.95 -14.02 6.23
N HIS A 53 -5.52 -13.00 5.57
CA HIS A 53 -6.47 -13.16 4.47
C HIS A 53 -5.79 -13.29 3.09
N GLY A 54 -4.47 -13.23 3.04
CA GLY A 54 -3.65 -13.49 1.85
C GLY A 54 -3.86 -12.51 0.68
N PRO A 55 -3.92 -11.18 0.90
CA PRO A 55 -3.85 -10.23 -0.20
C PRO A 55 -2.49 -10.32 -0.88
N ASP A 56 -2.43 -9.94 -2.16
CA ASP A 56 -1.16 -9.91 -2.89
C ASP A 56 -0.25 -8.81 -2.36
N PHE A 57 -0.85 -7.66 -2.04
CA PHE A 57 -0.20 -6.53 -1.37
C PHE A 57 -1.01 -6.03 -0.18
N VAL A 58 -0.31 -5.50 0.81
CA VAL A 58 -0.91 -4.64 1.83
C VAL A 58 -0.34 -3.25 1.62
N GLU A 59 -1.23 -2.29 1.48
CA GLU A 59 -0.91 -0.89 1.28
C GLU A 59 -0.87 -0.16 2.62
N LEU A 60 0.00 0.84 2.71
CA LEU A 60 0.14 1.76 3.82
C LEU A 60 0.52 3.16 3.35
N ASP A 61 0.16 4.17 4.15
CA ASP A 61 0.54 5.57 3.94
C ASP A 61 1.58 6.01 4.95
N TYR A 62 2.62 6.75 4.53
CA TYR A 62 3.56 7.32 5.49
C TYR A 62 3.75 8.83 5.34
N ARG A 63 4.10 9.46 6.46
CA ARG A 63 4.47 10.87 6.59
C ARG A 63 5.69 11.04 7.47
N HIS A 64 6.36 12.17 7.32
CA HIS A 64 7.52 12.52 8.13
C HIS A 64 7.13 13.32 9.37
N THR A 65 7.78 12.98 10.47
CA THR A 65 7.74 13.73 11.73
C THR A 65 8.69 14.95 11.68
N ALA A 66 8.64 15.81 12.69
CA ALA A 66 9.55 16.96 12.81
C ALA A 66 11.04 16.56 12.83
N ASP A 67 11.36 15.36 13.32
CA ASP A 67 12.71 14.80 13.34
C ASP A 67 13.01 13.89 12.14
N GLY A 68 12.20 13.99 11.06
CA GLY A 68 12.42 13.33 9.77
C GLY A 68 12.17 11.82 9.76
N LYS A 69 11.54 11.27 10.80
CA LYS A 69 11.24 9.83 10.86
C LYS A 69 9.91 9.52 10.18
N PRO A 70 9.84 8.50 9.29
CA PRO A 70 8.60 8.12 8.65
C PRO A 70 7.69 7.34 9.63
N ILE A 71 6.49 7.90 9.85
CA ILE A 71 5.40 7.32 10.65
C ILE A 71 4.25 6.97 9.72
N VAL A 72 3.55 5.87 10.00
CA VAL A 72 2.46 5.38 9.16
C VAL A 72 1.15 6.00 9.58
N ILE A 73 0.63 6.88 8.72
CA ILE A 73 -0.63 7.60 8.89
C ILE A 73 -1.01 8.28 7.56
N HIS A 74 -2.29 8.33 7.23
CA HIS A 74 -2.78 8.94 5.99
C HIS A 74 -2.85 10.47 6.07
N ASP A 75 -3.55 11.02 7.06
CA ASP A 75 -3.85 12.44 7.16
C ASP A 75 -2.62 13.25 7.59
N ALA A 76 -2.54 14.49 7.13
CA ALA A 76 -1.50 15.41 7.61
C ALA A 76 -1.73 15.84 9.07
N LYS A 77 -2.97 15.75 9.55
CA LYS A 77 -3.38 16.10 10.92
C LYS A 77 -3.68 14.84 11.72
N LEU A 78 -3.41 14.88 13.00
CA LEU A 78 -3.53 13.74 13.91
C LEU A 78 -4.96 13.44 14.37
N ASP A 79 -5.89 14.39 14.22
CA ASP A 79 -7.18 14.43 14.94
C ASP A 79 -8.12 13.27 14.61
N ARG A 80 -8.17 12.82 13.35
CA ARG A 80 -9.18 11.84 12.90
C ARG A 80 -8.92 10.44 13.42
N THR A 81 -7.67 10.04 13.48
CA THR A 81 -7.28 8.64 13.76
C THR A 81 -6.45 8.49 15.03
N THR A 82 -6.36 9.53 15.87
CA THR A 82 -5.66 9.45 17.14
C THR A 82 -6.39 10.22 18.25
N ASN A 83 -5.94 10.01 19.48
CA ASN A 83 -6.39 10.77 20.65
C ASN A 83 -5.61 12.09 20.85
N SER A 84 -4.97 12.64 19.82
CA SER A 84 -4.10 13.82 19.86
C SER A 84 -4.76 15.03 20.52
N VAL A 85 -6.05 15.26 20.25
CA VAL A 85 -6.80 16.40 20.80
C VAL A 85 -6.83 16.36 22.33
N SER A 86 -7.09 15.20 22.94
CA SER A 86 -7.07 15.03 24.39
C SER A 86 -5.66 15.03 24.97
N THR A 87 -4.68 14.50 24.24
CA THR A 87 -3.30 14.39 24.68
C THR A 87 -2.56 15.73 24.66
N PHE A 88 -2.75 16.52 23.61
CA PHE A 88 -2.05 17.79 23.43
C PHE A 88 -2.89 19.03 23.77
N GLY A 89 -4.19 18.86 24.03
CA GLY A 89 -5.09 19.99 24.36
C GLY A 89 -5.38 20.93 23.18
N ALA A 90 -5.05 20.52 21.93
CA ALA A 90 -5.23 21.33 20.73
C ALA A 90 -5.71 20.45 19.56
N LYS A 91 -6.44 21.08 18.63
CA LYS A 91 -6.88 20.47 17.36
C LYS A 91 -5.91 20.83 16.23
N GLU A 92 -6.04 20.08 15.13
CA GLU A 92 -5.36 20.36 13.86
C GLU A 92 -3.83 20.32 13.93
N ILE A 93 -3.30 19.54 14.87
CA ILE A 93 -1.85 19.34 14.99
C ILE A 93 -1.36 18.53 13.80
N VAL A 94 -0.45 19.10 13.01
CA VAL A 94 0.18 18.42 11.87
C VAL A 94 1.33 17.54 12.35
N ILE A 95 1.51 16.40 11.70
CA ILE A 95 2.53 15.39 12.04
C ILE A 95 3.92 15.99 12.01
N GLY A 96 4.25 16.77 10.98
CA GLY A 96 5.54 17.44 10.83
C GLY A 96 5.88 18.48 11.91
N ALA A 97 4.95 18.79 12.82
CA ALA A 97 5.21 19.67 13.98
C ALA A 97 5.59 18.88 15.25
N LYS A 98 5.61 17.55 15.20
CA LYS A 98 5.89 16.65 16.32
C LYS A 98 7.00 15.67 16.00
N SER A 99 7.87 15.37 16.95
CA SER A 99 8.85 14.30 16.84
C SER A 99 8.18 12.92 16.94
N ALA A 100 8.84 11.88 16.44
CA ALA A 100 8.37 10.51 16.57
C ALA A 100 8.18 10.09 18.05
N ALA A 101 9.03 10.57 18.94
CA ALA A 101 8.93 10.32 20.38
C ALA A 101 7.65 10.92 21.00
N GLU A 102 7.22 12.12 20.56
CA GLU A 102 5.97 12.74 21.00
C GLU A 102 4.74 12.03 20.43
N LEU A 103 4.84 11.45 19.23
CA LEU A 103 3.72 10.74 18.58
C LEU A 103 3.53 9.31 19.09
N ARG A 104 4.60 8.66 19.56
CA ARG A 104 4.58 7.25 19.99
C ARG A 104 3.55 6.91 21.07
N PRO A 105 3.27 7.76 22.09
CA PRO A 105 2.25 7.46 23.10
C PRO A 105 0.82 7.70 22.67
N LEU A 106 0.56 8.23 21.46
CA LEU A 106 -0.80 8.45 20.99
C LEU A 106 -1.52 7.12 20.75
N ASP A 107 -2.80 7.09 21.18
CA ASP A 107 -3.71 6.01 20.85
C ASP A 107 -4.28 6.23 19.44
N ALA A 108 -4.04 5.29 18.55
CA ALA A 108 -4.51 5.27 17.16
C ALA A 108 -5.59 4.18 16.94
N GLY A 109 -6.15 3.60 17.97
CA GLY A 109 -7.12 2.50 17.88
C GLY A 109 -8.51 2.84 18.40
N THR A 110 -8.60 3.53 19.53
CA THR A 110 -9.88 3.80 20.23
C THR A 110 -10.89 4.57 19.38
N TRP A 111 -10.46 5.41 18.45
CA TRP A 111 -11.33 6.13 17.52
C TRP A 111 -12.16 5.18 16.63
N PHE A 112 -11.63 4.00 16.35
CA PHE A 112 -12.29 2.98 15.54
C PHE A 112 -13.23 2.10 16.38
N ASP A 113 -12.70 1.53 17.48
CA ASP A 113 -13.45 0.74 18.45
C ASP A 113 -12.64 0.68 19.76
N ALA A 114 -13.30 0.73 20.90
CA ALA A 114 -12.68 0.67 22.24
C ALA A 114 -11.81 -0.56 22.47
N LYS A 115 -12.09 -1.70 21.80
CA LYS A 115 -11.27 -2.91 21.88
C LYS A 115 -9.85 -2.75 21.34
N PHE A 116 -9.61 -1.70 20.54
CA PHE A 116 -8.29 -1.38 19.99
C PHE A 116 -7.56 -0.31 20.81
N ALA A 117 -8.03 0.01 22.02
CA ALA A 117 -7.34 0.95 22.90
C ALA A 117 -5.87 0.53 23.12
N GLY A 118 -4.97 1.51 23.12
CA GLY A 118 -3.54 1.29 23.26
C GLY A 118 -2.82 0.91 21.95
N THR A 119 -3.53 0.86 20.82
CA THR A 119 -2.87 0.76 19.51
C THR A 119 -2.15 2.09 19.22
N TYR A 120 -0.87 2.02 18.89
CA TYR A 120 -0.06 3.20 18.60
C TYR A 120 0.18 3.42 17.10
N LEU A 121 0.66 4.62 16.73
CA LEU A 121 1.12 4.91 15.39
C LEU A 121 2.43 4.17 15.10
N PRO A 122 2.48 3.24 14.14
CA PRO A 122 3.69 2.50 13.85
C PRO A 122 4.65 3.32 12.98
N THR A 123 5.92 3.00 13.07
CA THR A 123 6.91 3.47 12.09
C THR A 123 6.74 2.75 10.75
N LEU A 124 7.27 3.34 9.67
CA LEU A 124 7.29 2.69 8.37
C LEU A 124 8.03 1.33 8.43
N GLU A 125 9.12 1.26 9.20
CA GLU A 125 9.90 0.04 9.37
C GLU A 125 9.13 -1.09 10.05
N GLU A 126 8.45 -0.81 11.17
CA GLU A 126 7.59 -1.78 11.88
C GLU A 126 6.45 -2.29 10.99
N SER A 127 5.85 -1.38 10.20
CA SER A 127 4.74 -1.71 9.30
C SER A 127 5.18 -2.60 8.14
N ILE A 128 6.31 -2.31 7.52
CA ILE A 128 6.89 -3.15 6.46
C ILE A 128 7.18 -4.55 6.99
N ASP A 129 7.75 -4.69 8.20
CA ASP A 129 8.02 -6.00 8.80
C ASP A 129 6.74 -6.81 9.02
N ALA A 130 5.69 -6.17 9.56
CA ALA A 130 4.41 -6.83 9.78
C ALA A 130 3.76 -7.31 8.47
N ILE A 131 3.83 -6.50 7.40
CA ILE A 131 3.25 -6.82 6.10
C ILE A 131 4.04 -7.94 5.40
N LEU A 132 5.36 -7.86 5.41
CA LEU A 132 6.22 -8.81 4.71
C LEU A 132 6.23 -10.21 5.34
N ALA A 133 5.59 -10.39 6.49
CA ALA A 133 5.38 -11.71 7.10
C ALA A 133 4.54 -12.65 6.20
N GLY A 134 3.72 -12.13 5.27
CA GLY A 134 2.91 -12.98 4.40
C GLY A 134 2.44 -12.33 3.08
N SER A 135 2.66 -11.01 2.88
CA SER A 135 2.28 -10.29 1.66
C SER A 135 3.43 -9.44 1.14
N CYS A 136 3.32 -8.88 -0.05
CA CYS A 136 4.17 -7.77 -0.49
C CYS A 136 3.64 -6.44 0.05
N CYS A 137 4.52 -5.44 0.20
CA CYS A 137 4.17 -4.14 0.75
C CYS A 137 4.00 -3.11 -0.38
N MET A 138 2.95 -2.29 -0.28
CA MET A 138 2.73 -1.14 -1.15
C MET A 138 2.80 0.13 -0.31
N VAL A 139 3.83 0.94 -0.54
CA VAL A 139 4.18 2.10 0.28
C VAL A 139 3.72 3.37 -0.43
N GLU A 140 2.68 4.04 0.09
CA GLU A 140 2.28 5.34 -0.42
C GLU A 140 2.97 6.47 0.34
N ARG A 141 3.70 7.31 -0.39
CA ARG A 141 4.29 8.53 0.15
C ARG A 141 3.27 9.66 0.15
N LYS A 142 3.08 10.29 1.32
CA LYS A 142 2.26 11.51 1.46
C LYS A 142 3.12 12.77 1.52
N ASP A 143 4.34 12.69 2.06
CA ASP A 143 5.33 13.77 2.11
C ASP A 143 6.76 13.22 2.24
N GLY A 144 7.77 14.13 2.24
CA GLY A 144 9.18 13.77 2.34
C GLY A 144 9.82 13.44 0.99
N ASP A 145 11.12 13.15 1.00
CA ASP A 145 11.94 12.90 -0.18
C ASP A 145 12.03 11.40 -0.53
N ALA A 146 12.55 11.13 -1.74
CA ALA A 146 12.68 9.76 -2.25
C ALA A 146 13.82 8.98 -1.57
N ALA A 147 14.87 9.66 -1.12
CA ALA A 147 16.04 9.01 -0.53
C ALA A 147 15.65 8.27 0.76
N THR A 148 14.81 8.87 1.58
CA THR A 148 14.37 8.27 2.86
C THR A 148 13.74 6.88 2.68
N VAL A 149 12.81 6.71 1.75
CA VAL A 149 12.17 5.41 1.52
C VAL A 149 13.10 4.43 0.82
N VAL A 150 13.87 4.88 -0.18
CA VAL A 150 14.81 4.01 -0.91
C VAL A 150 15.90 3.47 0.01
N GLU A 151 16.52 4.33 0.83
CA GLU A 151 17.53 3.92 1.79
C GLU A 151 16.97 2.95 2.85
N LEU A 152 15.74 3.17 3.33
CA LEU A 152 15.09 2.26 4.25
C LEU A 152 14.88 0.89 3.62
N LEU A 153 14.36 0.82 2.39
CA LEU A 153 14.13 -0.44 1.69
C LEU A 153 15.44 -1.20 1.43
N HIS A 154 16.52 -0.49 1.08
CA HIS A 154 17.85 -1.07 0.87
C HIS A 154 18.46 -1.58 2.19
N ARG A 155 18.44 -0.77 3.25
CA ARG A 155 18.95 -1.15 4.57
C ARG A 155 18.26 -2.43 5.09
N LYS A 156 16.94 -2.54 4.85
CA LYS A 156 16.18 -3.74 5.20
C LYS A 156 16.33 -4.89 4.20
N LYS A 157 16.91 -4.66 3.02
CA LYS A 157 17.02 -5.64 1.92
C LYS A 157 15.65 -6.17 1.43
N VAL A 158 14.64 -5.29 1.39
CA VAL A 158 13.26 -5.67 1.05
C VAL A 158 12.71 -4.96 -0.19
N ALA A 159 13.54 -4.18 -0.90
CA ALA A 159 13.15 -3.41 -2.09
C ALA A 159 12.40 -4.26 -3.14
N SER A 160 12.84 -5.50 -3.38
CA SER A 160 12.21 -6.42 -4.33
C SER A 160 10.80 -6.87 -3.95
N ARG A 161 10.38 -6.68 -2.68
CA ARG A 161 9.05 -7.04 -2.17
C ARG A 161 8.15 -5.84 -1.92
N CYS A 162 8.61 -4.64 -2.30
CA CYS A 162 7.88 -3.39 -2.09
C CYS A 162 7.57 -2.71 -3.42
N ILE A 163 6.41 -2.03 -3.46
CA ILE A 163 6.06 -1.02 -4.45
C ILE A 163 6.08 0.32 -3.76
N VAL A 164 6.59 1.36 -4.43
CA VAL A 164 6.51 2.75 -3.97
C VAL A 164 5.55 3.50 -4.88
N GLN A 165 4.55 4.16 -4.30
CA GLN A 165 3.56 4.93 -5.04
C GLN A 165 3.36 6.33 -4.45
N ALA A 166 2.92 7.27 -5.28
CA ALA A 166 2.55 8.62 -4.86
C ALA A 166 1.66 9.34 -5.88
N PHE A 167 0.93 10.36 -5.40
CA PHE A 167 0.31 11.37 -6.27
C PHE A 167 1.31 12.39 -6.82
N ASP A 168 2.44 12.58 -6.14
CA ASP A 168 3.55 13.39 -6.63
C ASP A 168 4.42 12.56 -7.60
N TRP A 169 4.16 12.71 -8.88
CA TRP A 169 4.87 11.96 -9.93
C TRP A 169 6.35 12.32 -10.04
N LYS A 170 6.71 13.56 -9.64
CA LYS A 170 8.12 13.94 -9.54
C LYS A 170 8.86 13.10 -8.50
N PHE A 171 8.23 12.85 -7.35
CA PHE A 171 8.79 11.96 -6.33
C PHE A 171 9.04 10.55 -6.88
N ILE A 172 8.10 10.00 -7.65
CA ILE A 172 8.27 8.68 -8.28
C ILE A 172 9.43 8.70 -9.30
N ALA A 173 9.55 9.77 -10.09
CA ALA A 173 10.70 9.93 -10.98
C ALA A 173 12.03 9.98 -10.21
N ASP A 174 12.06 10.58 -9.02
CA ASP A 174 13.25 10.63 -8.17
C ASP A 174 13.55 9.25 -7.54
N VAL A 175 12.52 8.47 -7.12
CA VAL A 175 12.69 7.06 -6.71
C VAL A 175 13.33 6.24 -7.83
N ARG A 176 12.82 6.35 -9.06
CA ARG A 176 13.35 5.64 -10.24
C ARG A 176 14.80 5.99 -10.57
N LYS A 177 15.22 7.23 -10.33
CA LYS A 177 16.63 7.65 -10.50
C LYS A 177 17.54 7.03 -9.44
N LEU A 178 17.05 6.90 -8.20
CA LEU A 178 17.82 6.31 -7.10
C LEU A 178 17.94 4.80 -7.22
N ASP A 179 16.85 4.13 -7.58
CA ASP A 179 16.83 2.68 -7.83
C ASP A 179 15.78 2.31 -8.89
N PRO A 180 16.18 2.08 -10.15
CA PRO A 180 15.28 1.67 -11.21
C PRO A 180 14.73 0.25 -11.07
N THR A 181 15.17 -0.53 -10.09
CA THR A 181 14.67 -1.89 -9.84
C THR A 181 13.45 -1.93 -8.92
N ILE A 182 13.20 -0.87 -8.15
CA ILE A 182 12.00 -0.74 -7.33
C ILE A 182 10.79 -0.56 -8.25
N VAL A 183 9.79 -1.42 -8.09
CA VAL A 183 8.49 -1.28 -8.79
C VAL A 183 7.80 -0.02 -8.28
N THR A 184 7.27 0.77 -9.22
CA THR A 184 6.64 2.04 -8.88
C THR A 184 5.20 2.14 -9.39
N GLY A 185 4.38 2.92 -8.67
CA GLY A 185 3.00 3.24 -9.01
C GLY A 185 2.75 4.74 -9.03
N LEU A 186 2.04 5.21 -10.04
CA LEU A 186 1.62 6.60 -10.17
C LEU A 186 0.14 6.72 -9.81
N LEU A 187 -0.16 7.45 -8.74
CA LEU A 187 -1.53 7.69 -8.33
C LEU A 187 -2.15 8.87 -9.08
N GLY A 188 -3.43 8.73 -9.41
CA GLY A 188 -4.14 9.80 -10.08
C GLY A 188 -5.67 9.73 -9.92
N LYS A 189 -6.30 10.81 -10.35
CA LYS A 189 -7.74 11.02 -10.38
C LYS A 189 -8.10 11.84 -11.64
N GLU A 190 -9.37 11.99 -11.89
CA GLU A 190 -9.91 12.58 -13.14
C GLU A 190 -9.65 11.67 -14.36
N ALA A 191 -9.79 12.14 -15.58
CA ALA A 191 -9.60 11.29 -16.74
C ALA A 191 -8.15 10.76 -16.83
N LEU A 192 -7.99 9.46 -17.00
CA LEU A 192 -6.72 8.84 -17.40
C LEU A 192 -6.60 8.93 -18.92
N ASP A 193 -6.09 10.09 -19.39
CA ASP A 193 -5.97 10.44 -20.79
C ASP A 193 -4.60 10.05 -21.39
N ALA A 194 -4.43 10.31 -22.69
CA ALA A 194 -3.22 9.96 -23.42
C ALA A 194 -1.97 10.68 -22.89
N ASP A 195 -2.11 11.93 -22.43
CA ASP A 195 -0.98 12.70 -21.91
C ASP A 195 -0.46 12.12 -20.59
N LYS A 196 -1.36 11.76 -19.67
CA LYS A 196 -1.00 11.10 -18.40
C LYS A 196 -0.39 9.72 -18.64
N ILE A 197 -0.92 8.96 -19.60
CA ILE A 197 -0.36 7.66 -19.99
C ILE A 197 1.05 7.84 -20.55
N ALA A 198 1.26 8.82 -21.41
CA ALA A 198 2.58 9.12 -21.99
C ALA A 198 3.58 9.56 -20.91
N GLU A 199 3.17 10.43 -19.97
CA GLU A 199 4.00 10.85 -18.84
C GLU A 199 4.36 9.66 -17.93
N ALA A 200 3.39 8.80 -17.60
CA ALA A 200 3.64 7.60 -16.80
C ALA A 200 4.69 6.68 -17.44
N ARG A 201 4.62 6.52 -18.77
CA ARG A 201 5.62 5.78 -19.54
C ARG A 201 6.99 6.45 -19.53
N ALA A 202 7.04 7.77 -19.67
CA ALA A 202 8.29 8.54 -19.64
C ALA A 202 9.00 8.44 -18.28
N ILE A 203 8.25 8.40 -17.18
CA ILE A 203 8.78 8.16 -15.83
C ILE A 203 9.29 6.72 -15.69
N GLY A 204 8.75 5.78 -16.47
CA GLY A 204 9.12 4.37 -16.40
C GLY A 204 8.41 3.60 -15.29
N SER A 205 7.25 4.08 -14.83
CA SER A 205 6.42 3.37 -13.86
C SER A 205 5.77 2.14 -14.47
N GLU A 206 5.56 1.11 -13.66
CA GLU A 206 4.90 -0.14 -14.09
C GLU A 206 3.39 -0.09 -13.88
N VAL A 207 2.92 0.73 -12.92
CA VAL A 207 1.53 0.76 -12.48
C VAL A 207 0.99 2.17 -12.48
N VAL A 208 -0.27 2.32 -12.89
CA VAL A 208 -1.08 3.51 -12.60
C VAL A 208 -2.21 3.09 -11.64
N GLY A 209 -2.28 3.74 -10.48
CA GLY A 209 -3.33 3.58 -9.48
C GLY A 209 -4.36 4.71 -9.61
N TRP A 210 -5.59 4.39 -10.02
CA TRP A 210 -6.55 5.44 -10.39
C TRP A 210 -7.83 5.36 -9.58
N ARG A 211 -8.46 6.53 -9.33
CA ARG A 211 -9.75 6.59 -8.67
C ARG A 211 -10.80 5.84 -9.51
N TYR A 212 -11.52 4.89 -8.89
CA TYR A 212 -12.39 3.95 -9.61
C TYR A 212 -13.52 4.63 -10.40
N THR A 213 -14.01 5.78 -9.94
CA THR A 213 -15.06 6.55 -10.62
C THR A 213 -14.60 7.20 -11.92
N ASP A 214 -13.30 7.27 -12.15
CA ASP A 214 -12.68 7.98 -13.26
C ASP A 214 -12.09 7.02 -14.32
N LEU A 215 -12.27 5.70 -14.12
CA LEU A 215 -11.85 4.67 -15.05
C LEU A 215 -13.02 4.15 -15.89
N ASN A 216 -12.71 3.81 -17.13
CA ASN A 216 -13.58 3.08 -18.04
C ASN A 216 -12.75 2.08 -18.87
N ALA A 217 -13.43 1.23 -19.67
CA ALA A 217 -12.76 0.20 -20.47
C ALA A 217 -11.75 0.80 -21.46
N ASP A 218 -12.06 1.95 -22.07
CA ASP A 218 -11.20 2.57 -23.07
C ASP A 218 -9.90 3.11 -22.44
N SER A 219 -9.98 3.77 -21.27
CA SER A 219 -8.80 4.27 -20.56
C SER A 219 -7.92 3.13 -20.03
N ILE A 220 -8.51 2.04 -19.57
CA ILE A 220 -7.77 0.83 -19.15
C ILE A 220 -7.07 0.20 -20.36
N ALA A 221 -7.78 0.02 -21.48
CA ALA A 221 -7.20 -0.53 -22.70
C ALA A 221 -6.06 0.34 -23.26
N ALA A 222 -6.20 1.68 -23.21
CA ALA A 222 -5.15 2.59 -23.62
C ALA A 222 -3.89 2.49 -22.73
N ALA A 223 -4.06 2.38 -21.41
CA ALA A 223 -2.95 2.16 -20.50
C ALA A 223 -2.25 0.80 -20.75
N HIS A 224 -3.02 -0.27 -20.99
CA HIS A 224 -2.49 -1.57 -21.37
C HIS A 224 -1.71 -1.54 -22.69
N ALA A 225 -2.21 -0.85 -23.70
CA ALA A 225 -1.51 -0.67 -24.97
C ALA A 225 -0.17 0.05 -24.82
N ALA A 226 -0.07 0.91 -23.80
CA ALA A 226 1.18 1.56 -23.40
C ALA A 226 2.06 0.68 -22.49
N GLY A 227 1.63 -0.54 -22.13
CA GLY A 227 2.38 -1.47 -21.28
C GLY A 227 2.31 -1.17 -19.78
N LEU A 228 1.31 -0.41 -19.34
CA LEU A 228 1.04 -0.11 -17.93
C LEU A 228 0.02 -1.09 -17.35
N LYS A 229 0.15 -1.41 -16.08
CA LYS A 229 -0.89 -2.06 -15.29
C LYS A 229 -1.80 -1.02 -14.65
N VAL A 230 -3.11 -1.33 -14.59
CA VAL A 230 -4.11 -0.41 -14.03
C VAL A 230 -4.67 -0.99 -12.75
N TRP A 231 -4.47 -0.28 -11.64
CA TRP A 231 -5.06 -0.59 -10.33
C TRP A 231 -6.06 0.49 -9.96
N SER A 232 -7.01 0.15 -9.09
CA SER A 232 -8.07 1.12 -8.75
C SER A 232 -8.35 1.17 -7.26
N TYR A 233 -8.52 2.39 -6.73
CA TYR A 233 -8.82 2.72 -5.35
C TYR A 233 -10.07 3.59 -5.23
N THR A 234 -10.79 3.59 -4.13
CA THR A 234 -10.91 2.50 -3.16
C THR A 234 -12.23 1.81 -3.45
N VAL A 235 -12.17 0.53 -3.79
CA VAL A 235 -13.33 -0.21 -4.31
C VAL A 235 -13.82 -1.18 -3.23
N ASP A 236 -14.94 -0.82 -2.58
CA ASP A 236 -15.50 -1.58 -1.45
C ASP A 236 -16.86 -2.22 -1.75
N LYS A 237 -17.33 -2.09 -3.00
CA LYS A 237 -18.62 -2.63 -3.44
C LYS A 237 -18.42 -3.74 -4.47
N PRO A 238 -19.03 -4.93 -4.27
CA PRO A 238 -18.89 -6.06 -5.20
C PRO A 238 -19.26 -5.73 -6.65
N ASP A 239 -20.33 -4.94 -6.86
CA ASP A 239 -20.77 -4.60 -8.23
C ASP A 239 -19.78 -3.68 -8.95
N GLU A 240 -19.18 -2.71 -8.24
CA GLU A 240 -18.15 -1.86 -8.82
C GLU A 240 -16.87 -2.66 -9.12
N ALA A 241 -16.48 -3.56 -8.21
CA ALA A 241 -15.36 -4.46 -8.45
C ALA A 241 -15.57 -5.31 -9.71
N ARG A 242 -16.75 -5.95 -9.85
CA ARG A 242 -17.08 -6.76 -11.04
C ARG A 242 -17.04 -5.96 -12.35
N LYS A 243 -17.58 -4.74 -12.33
CA LYS A 243 -17.56 -3.84 -13.51
C LYS A 243 -16.13 -3.51 -13.93
N LEU A 244 -15.28 -3.12 -12.98
CA LEU A 244 -13.89 -2.76 -13.27
C LEU A 244 -13.07 -3.96 -13.76
N VAL A 245 -13.27 -5.14 -13.15
CA VAL A 245 -12.61 -6.37 -13.58
C VAL A 245 -13.05 -6.77 -14.98
N ALA A 246 -14.34 -6.64 -15.31
CA ALA A 246 -14.85 -6.87 -16.67
C ALA A 246 -14.28 -5.86 -17.68
N ALA A 247 -13.91 -4.65 -17.24
CA ALA A 247 -13.23 -3.64 -18.03
C ALA A 247 -11.71 -3.89 -18.20
N GLY A 248 -11.15 -4.89 -17.51
CA GLY A 248 -9.73 -5.27 -17.62
C GLY A 248 -8.84 -4.81 -16.46
N LEU A 249 -9.38 -4.42 -15.31
CA LEU A 249 -8.59 -4.00 -14.16
C LEU A 249 -7.58 -5.07 -13.72
N ASP A 250 -6.34 -4.67 -13.44
CA ASP A 250 -5.27 -5.58 -12.99
C ASP A 250 -5.16 -5.67 -11.46
N GLY A 251 -5.56 -4.64 -10.70
CA GLY A 251 -5.44 -4.62 -9.25
C GLY A 251 -6.57 -3.87 -8.56
N LEU A 252 -7.12 -4.50 -7.51
CA LEU A 252 -8.23 -4.00 -6.73
C LEU A 252 -7.75 -3.56 -5.35
N ILE A 253 -7.72 -2.24 -5.09
CA ILE A 253 -7.37 -1.65 -3.80
C ILE A 253 -8.67 -1.46 -3.01
N THR A 254 -8.78 -2.15 -1.87
CA THR A 254 -10.02 -2.22 -1.09
C THR A 254 -9.78 -2.25 0.42
N ASN A 255 -10.71 -1.67 1.18
CA ASN A 255 -10.75 -1.78 2.64
C ASN A 255 -11.21 -3.18 3.11
N ARG A 256 -11.76 -4.00 2.21
CA ARG A 256 -12.41 -5.30 2.48
C ARG A 256 -11.68 -6.46 1.80
N CYS A 257 -10.37 -6.54 1.98
CA CYS A 257 -9.53 -7.55 1.33
C CYS A 257 -9.91 -9.00 1.70
N ASP A 258 -10.51 -9.22 2.87
CA ASP A 258 -11.03 -10.49 3.35
C ASP A 258 -12.20 -11.03 2.52
N GLU A 259 -12.95 -10.15 1.85
CA GLU A 259 -14.12 -10.50 1.05
C GLU A 259 -13.86 -10.39 -0.46
N ALA A 260 -12.87 -9.59 -0.88
CA ALA A 260 -12.68 -9.16 -2.26
C ALA A 260 -12.62 -10.34 -3.27
N ARG A 261 -11.93 -11.44 -2.91
CA ARG A 261 -11.85 -12.60 -3.81
C ARG A 261 -13.20 -13.30 -3.99
N SER A 262 -14.06 -13.28 -2.97
CA SER A 262 -15.40 -13.88 -3.03
C SER A 262 -16.35 -13.11 -3.96
N TRP A 263 -16.14 -11.80 -4.13
CA TRP A 263 -16.96 -10.98 -5.03
C TRP A 263 -16.80 -11.36 -6.51
N LEU A 264 -15.69 -12.02 -6.84
CA LEU A 264 -15.26 -12.34 -8.19
C LEU A 264 -15.40 -13.84 -8.49
N ALA A 265 -15.70 -14.67 -7.48
CA ALA A 265 -16.03 -16.07 -7.67
C ALA A 265 -17.39 -16.17 -8.39
N LYS A 266 -17.42 -16.96 -9.49
CA LYS A 266 -18.63 -17.27 -10.26
C LYS A 266 -19.48 -18.30 -9.52
#